data_82beb274f56daee7af73a70f52988918
#
_entry.id   82beb274f56daee7af73a70f52988918
#
_cell.length_a   1.000
_cell.length_b   1.000
_cell.length_c   1.000
_cell.angle_alpha   90.00
_cell.angle_beta   90.00
_cell.angle_gamma   90.00
#
_symmetry.space_group_name_H-M   'P 1'
#
loop_
_entity.id
_entity.type
_entity.pdbx_description
1 polymer ?
#
loop_
_entity_poly.entity_id
_entity_poly.type
_entity_poly.pdbx_seq_one_letter_code
_entity_poly.pdbx_strand_id
1 'polypeptide(L)'
;RNIRSRGGGPGQFNYFQQIDVNEDTGLIFMLTTSGKINVYEMETGKFLYDIKIPDKETAQFAMLNDTLVATFMLNSSGQQKERIYISSQKENILNTFYRSDLFEVKSGTRWLMMSGIDRYMFRYKDLICYKEFYNDTLFVVTEKELQPRYIFDLGKYSIPIDCRMEACDGDWKTYNTIAAPYIRNQVIETDSLLFMPYNYWAGEKQRERHMVLYDKKAKE
;
A
#
# COMPACT_ATOMS: atom_id res chain seq x y z
N ARG A 1 -3.18 12.63 -24.94
CA ARG A 1 -3.44 11.26 -25.45
C ARG A 1 -4.24 10.51 -24.40
N ASN A 2 -5.16 9.65 -24.82
CA ASN A 2 -6.07 8.97 -23.89
C ASN A 2 -5.86 7.47 -24.01
N ILE A 3 -5.50 6.80 -22.94
CA ILE A 3 -5.63 5.35 -22.79
C ILE A 3 -7.13 5.09 -22.65
N ARG A 4 -7.81 4.84 -23.77
CA ARG A 4 -9.26 4.62 -23.79
C ARG A 4 -9.57 3.20 -24.12
N SER A 5 -10.08 2.44 -23.14
CA SER A 5 -10.73 1.21 -23.50
C SER A 5 -11.52 0.62 -22.34
N ARG A 6 -12.82 0.88 -22.27
CA ARG A 6 -13.72 0.14 -21.40
C ARG A 6 -14.00 -1.23 -22.00
N GLY A 7 -13.90 -2.28 -21.18
CA GLY A 7 -14.23 -3.64 -21.59
C GLY A 7 -13.37 -4.69 -20.90
N GLY A 8 -13.47 -5.92 -21.38
CA GLY A 8 -12.75 -7.09 -20.85
C GLY A 8 -11.67 -7.66 -21.80
N GLY A 9 -11.46 -7.05 -22.97
CA GLY A 9 -10.46 -7.49 -23.96
C GLY A 9 -9.02 -7.11 -23.57
N PRO A 10 -8.04 -7.48 -24.41
CA PRO A 10 -6.65 -7.09 -24.22
C PRO A 10 -6.48 -5.56 -24.12
N GLY A 11 -5.82 -5.09 -23.07
CA GLY A 11 -5.65 -3.67 -22.81
C GLY A 11 -6.93 -2.91 -22.42
N GLN A 12 -8.04 -3.60 -22.25
CA GLN A 12 -9.29 -3.02 -21.78
C GLN A 12 -9.42 -3.14 -20.26
N PHE A 13 -10.13 -2.18 -19.64
CA PHE A 13 -10.44 -2.19 -18.20
C PHE A 13 -11.70 -1.38 -17.94
N ASN A 14 -12.43 -1.72 -16.90
CA ASN A 14 -13.57 -0.92 -16.43
C ASN A 14 -13.14 0.12 -15.42
N TYR A 15 -12.31 -0.32 -14.47
CA TYR A 15 -11.71 0.52 -13.43
C TYR A 15 -10.27 0.12 -13.20
N PHE A 16 -9.45 1.07 -12.76
CA PHE A 16 -8.08 0.81 -12.31
C PHE A 16 -7.93 1.28 -10.87
N GLN A 17 -6.99 0.67 -10.17
CA GLN A 17 -6.70 0.94 -8.75
C GLN A 17 -5.43 1.76 -8.60
N GLN A 18 -4.42 1.47 -9.40
CA GLN A 18 -3.12 2.11 -9.33
C GLN A 18 -2.50 2.24 -10.71
N ILE A 19 -1.73 3.31 -10.89
CA ILE A 19 -0.84 3.50 -12.03
C ILE A 19 0.57 3.67 -11.49
N ASP A 20 1.53 3.03 -12.13
CA ASP A 20 2.97 3.22 -11.94
C ASP A 20 3.61 3.50 -13.31
N VAL A 21 4.68 4.29 -13.32
CA VAL A 21 5.38 4.70 -14.53
C VAL A 21 6.87 4.42 -14.37
N ASN A 22 7.45 3.77 -15.35
CA ASN A 22 8.90 3.63 -15.46
C ASN A 22 9.37 4.48 -16.66
N GLU A 23 9.95 5.64 -16.36
CA GLU A 23 10.42 6.58 -17.38
C GLU A 23 11.62 6.03 -18.15
N ASP A 24 12.49 5.25 -17.51
CA ASP A 24 13.68 4.68 -18.14
C ASP A 24 13.33 3.68 -19.26
N THR A 25 12.26 2.91 -19.04
CA THR A 25 11.78 1.94 -20.03
C THR A 25 10.65 2.48 -20.91
N GLY A 26 10.12 3.65 -20.60
CA GLY A 26 8.97 4.24 -21.29
C GLY A 26 7.68 3.45 -21.12
N LEU A 27 7.47 2.79 -19.96
CA LEU A 27 6.31 1.93 -19.73
C LEU A 27 5.38 2.54 -18.67
N ILE A 28 4.07 2.36 -18.91
CA ILE A 28 3.00 2.63 -17.95
C ILE A 28 2.41 1.29 -17.52
N PHE A 29 2.34 1.07 -16.21
CA PHE A 29 1.73 -0.08 -15.59
C PHE A 29 0.42 0.32 -14.91
N MET A 30 -0.66 -0.39 -15.17
CA MET A 30 -1.98 -0.06 -14.64
C MET A 30 -2.61 -1.30 -13.99
N LEU A 31 -2.71 -1.29 -12.66
CA LEU A 31 -3.44 -2.33 -11.92
C LEU A 31 -4.95 -2.14 -12.13
N THR A 32 -5.60 -3.15 -12.64
CA THR A 32 -7.02 -3.15 -12.94
C THR A 32 -7.82 -3.94 -11.91
N THR A 33 -9.09 -3.63 -11.75
CA THR A 33 -9.99 -4.37 -10.86
C THR A 33 -10.29 -5.80 -11.34
N SER A 34 -9.83 -6.17 -12.54
CA SER A 34 -9.92 -7.55 -13.06
C SER A 34 -8.76 -8.45 -12.60
N GLY A 35 -7.87 -7.97 -11.72
CA GLY A 35 -6.78 -8.77 -11.17
C GLY A 35 -5.63 -8.97 -12.17
N LYS A 36 -5.29 -7.93 -12.90
CA LYS A 36 -4.13 -7.91 -13.80
C LYS A 36 -3.53 -6.51 -13.89
N ILE A 37 -2.27 -6.43 -14.29
CA ILE A 37 -1.58 -5.18 -14.58
C ILE A 37 -1.46 -5.06 -16.09
N ASN A 38 -2.15 -4.10 -16.69
CA ASN A 38 -1.99 -3.77 -18.09
C ASN A 38 -0.74 -2.92 -18.27
N VAL A 39 0.05 -3.23 -19.31
CA VAL A 39 1.27 -2.51 -19.66
C VAL A 39 1.09 -1.78 -20.99
N TYR A 40 1.43 -0.51 -20.99
CA TYR A 40 1.30 0.38 -22.14
C TYR A 40 2.62 1.08 -22.42
N GLU A 41 2.85 1.38 -23.68
CA GLU A 41 3.91 2.27 -24.09
C GLU A 41 3.56 3.71 -23.70
N MET A 42 4.45 4.39 -22.99
CA MET A 42 4.18 5.71 -22.43
C MET A 42 3.98 6.80 -23.50
N GLU A 43 4.76 6.72 -24.57
CA GLU A 43 4.73 7.74 -25.61
C GLU A 43 3.45 7.72 -26.43
N THR A 44 2.97 6.54 -26.79
CA THR A 44 1.81 6.35 -27.68
C THR A 44 0.52 6.02 -26.95
N GLY A 45 0.62 5.46 -25.73
CA GLY A 45 -0.50 4.88 -24.99
C GLY A 45 -0.95 3.53 -25.56
N LYS A 46 -0.14 2.91 -26.44
CA LYS A 46 -0.45 1.60 -27.05
C LYS A 46 -0.33 0.52 -25.99
N PHE A 47 -1.34 -0.36 -25.91
CA PHE A 47 -1.29 -1.58 -25.10
C PHE A 47 -0.23 -2.53 -25.66
N LEU A 48 0.61 -3.06 -24.78
CA LEU A 48 1.67 -4.00 -25.11
C LEU A 48 1.32 -5.43 -24.68
N TYR A 49 1.07 -5.63 -23.38
CA TYR A 49 0.74 -6.92 -22.78
C TYR A 49 0.10 -6.72 -21.41
N ASP A 50 -0.37 -7.79 -20.80
CA ASP A 50 -0.76 -7.81 -19.40
C ASP A 50 0.12 -8.73 -18.57
N ILE A 51 0.27 -8.37 -17.28
CA ILE A 51 0.90 -9.18 -16.26
C ILE A 51 -0.24 -9.70 -15.39
N LYS A 52 -0.33 -11.00 -15.27
CA LYS A 52 -1.25 -11.61 -14.34
C LYS A 52 -0.66 -11.57 -12.94
N ILE A 53 -1.50 -11.35 -11.96
CA ILE A 53 -1.12 -11.27 -10.56
C ILE A 53 -1.68 -12.47 -9.79
N PRO A 54 -0.99 -12.92 -8.72
CA PRO A 54 -1.37 -14.13 -8.00
C PRO A 54 -2.75 -14.09 -7.36
N ASP A 55 -3.22 -12.89 -7.00
CA ASP A 55 -4.49 -12.73 -6.32
C ASP A 55 -5.23 -11.47 -6.78
N LYS A 56 -6.52 -11.61 -7.12
CA LYS A 56 -7.39 -10.51 -7.52
C LYS A 56 -7.69 -9.50 -6.42
N GLU A 57 -7.51 -9.88 -5.15
CA GLU A 57 -7.66 -9.00 -3.99
C GLU A 57 -6.43 -8.08 -3.78
N THR A 58 -5.51 -8.08 -4.74
CA THR A 58 -4.36 -7.18 -4.75
C THR A 58 -4.81 -5.72 -4.73
N ALA A 59 -4.35 -4.99 -3.74
CA ALA A 59 -4.68 -3.58 -3.56
C ALA A 59 -3.66 -2.64 -4.21
N GLN A 60 -2.39 -3.03 -4.20
CA GLN A 60 -1.28 -2.26 -4.76
C GLN A 60 -0.22 -3.16 -5.35
N PHE A 61 0.59 -2.59 -6.22
CA PHE A 61 1.75 -3.27 -6.78
C PHE A 61 2.95 -2.32 -6.91
N ALA A 62 4.12 -2.90 -7.06
CA ALA A 62 5.32 -2.19 -7.53
C ALA A 62 6.18 -3.14 -8.34
N MET A 63 6.75 -2.65 -9.42
CA MET A 63 7.76 -3.39 -10.18
C MET A 63 9.07 -3.34 -9.38
N LEU A 64 9.59 -4.49 -8.94
CA LEU A 64 10.92 -4.57 -8.29
C LEU A 64 12.03 -4.38 -9.32
N ASN A 65 11.84 -4.94 -10.49
CA ASN A 65 12.69 -4.80 -11.68
C ASN A 65 11.88 -5.15 -12.93
N ASP A 66 12.53 -5.31 -14.07
CA ASP A 66 11.88 -5.58 -15.36
C ASP A 66 11.14 -6.94 -15.43
N THR A 67 11.36 -7.83 -14.47
CA THR A 67 10.81 -9.20 -14.48
C THR A 67 9.99 -9.56 -13.26
N LEU A 68 10.13 -8.82 -12.15
CA LEU A 68 9.53 -9.13 -10.87
C LEU A 68 8.57 -8.04 -10.43
N VAL A 69 7.44 -8.47 -9.90
CA VAL A 69 6.41 -7.61 -9.32
C VAL A 69 6.15 -7.99 -7.87
N ALA A 70 6.07 -6.97 -7.00
CA ALA A 70 5.56 -7.08 -5.66
C ALA A 70 4.08 -6.67 -5.65
N THR A 71 3.21 -7.50 -5.09
CA THR A 71 1.78 -7.20 -4.95
C THR A 71 1.36 -7.25 -3.50
N PHE A 72 0.71 -6.18 -3.03
CA PHE A 72 0.24 -6.05 -1.66
C PHE A 72 -1.23 -6.45 -1.55
N MET A 73 -1.52 -7.27 -0.54
CA MET A 73 -2.84 -7.80 -0.24
C MET A 73 -3.48 -7.07 0.93
N LEU A 74 -4.70 -6.56 0.75
CA LEU A 74 -5.49 -6.03 1.86
C LEU A 74 -5.98 -7.17 2.77
N ASN A 75 -5.98 -6.92 4.07
CA ASN A 75 -6.58 -7.83 5.04
C ASN A 75 -8.00 -7.36 5.42
N SER A 76 -8.90 -7.31 4.45
CA SER A 76 -10.28 -6.84 4.68
C SER A 76 -11.14 -7.84 5.49
N SER A 77 -10.77 -9.11 5.48
CA SER A 77 -11.46 -10.17 6.22
C SER A 77 -10.88 -10.46 7.60
N GLY A 78 -9.72 -9.91 7.92
CA GLY A 78 -8.94 -10.29 9.09
C GLY A 78 -8.13 -11.58 8.93
N GLN A 79 -8.43 -12.38 7.90
CA GLN A 79 -7.89 -13.73 7.73
C GLN A 79 -6.94 -13.89 6.54
N GLN A 80 -6.65 -12.78 5.83
CA GLN A 80 -5.69 -12.79 4.74
C GLN A 80 -4.27 -12.97 5.29
N LYS A 81 -3.72 -14.16 5.15
CA LYS A 81 -2.39 -14.51 5.68
C LYS A 81 -1.25 -13.87 4.89
N GLU A 82 -1.41 -13.86 3.58
CA GLU A 82 -0.42 -13.32 2.67
C GLU A 82 -0.47 -11.79 2.71
N ARG A 83 0.70 -11.17 2.89
CA ARG A 83 0.86 -9.71 2.94
C ARG A 83 1.34 -9.17 1.62
N ILE A 84 2.42 -9.74 1.11
CA ILE A 84 3.01 -9.38 -0.17
C ILE A 84 3.42 -10.66 -0.89
N TYR A 85 3.06 -10.75 -2.17
CA TYR A 85 3.65 -11.73 -3.07
C TYR A 85 4.77 -11.07 -3.88
N ILE A 86 5.85 -11.79 -4.05
CA ILE A 86 6.85 -11.53 -5.08
C ILE A 86 6.65 -12.55 -6.17
N SER A 87 6.31 -12.10 -7.36
CA SER A 87 6.03 -12.99 -8.49
C SER A 87 6.72 -12.51 -9.75
N SER A 88 6.94 -13.46 -10.67
CA SER A 88 7.33 -13.12 -12.03
C SER A 88 6.13 -12.57 -12.80
N GLN A 89 6.39 -11.91 -13.93
CA GLN A 89 5.33 -11.46 -14.85
C GLN A 89 4.48 -12.61 -15.44
N LYS A 90 4.89 -13.86 -15.23
CA LYS A 90 4.20 -15.10 -15.67
C LYS A 90 3.46 -15.82 -14.53
N GLU A 91 3.04 -15.10 -13.48
CA GLU A 91 2.31 -15.62 -12.30
C GLU A 91 3.10 -16.60 -11.40
N ASN A 92 4.37 -16.86 -11.66
CA ASN A 92 5.14 -17.73 -10.77
C ASN A 92 5.44 -16.98 -9.47
N ILE A 93 4.86 -17.41 -8.37
CA ILE A 93 5.18 -16.89 -7.03
C ILE A 93 6.57 -17.38 -6.65
N LEU A 94 7.48 -16.43 -6.40
CA LEU A 94 8.86 -16.71 -6.00
C LEU A 94 9.04 -16.61 -4.50
N ASN A 95 8.28 -15.71 -3.86
CA ASN A 95 8.29 -15.54 -2.42
C ASN A 95 6.95 -15.00 -1.92
N THR A 96 6.66 -15.21 -0.64
CA THR A 96 5.47 -14.69 0.04
C THR A 96 5.85 -14.20 1.43
N PHE A 97 5.52 -12.95 1.72
CA PHE A 97 5.63 -12.38 3.06
C PHE A 97 4.29 -12.50 3.77
N TYR A 98 4.30 -13.11 4.94
CA TYR A 98 3.08 -13.38 5.70
C TYR A 98 2.81 -12.31 6.77
N ARG A 99 1.55 -12.20 7.16
CA ARG A 99 1.08 -11.37 8.26
C ARG A 99 1.20 -12.10 9.59
N SER A 100 1.46 -11.32 10.63
CA SER A 100 1.33 -11.75 12.02
C SER A 100 0.14 -11.08 12.74
N ASP A 101 -0.53 -10.15 12.07
CA ASP A 101 -1.58 -9.27 12.59
C ASP A 101 -2.98 -9.69 12.08
N LEU A 102 -3.26 -10.99 12.13
CA LEU A 102 -4.59 -11.53 11.82
C LEU A 102 -5.57 -11.17 12.93
N PHE A 103 -6.84 -10.99 12.56
CA PHE A 103 -7.92 -10.70 13.50
C PHE A 103 -9.21 -11.42 13.07
N GLU A 104 -10.12 -11.57 14.00
CA GLU A 104 -11.45 -12.13 13.74
C GLU A 104 -12.45 -10.99 13.56
N VAL A 105 -13.29 -11.11 12.54
CA VAL A 105 -14.40 -10.19 12.29
C VAL A 105 -15.67 -10.89 12.70
N LYS A 106 -16.49 -10.28 13.57
CA LYS A 106 -17.79 -10.82 13.93
C LYS A 106 -18.69 -10.96 12.71
N SER A 107 -19.45 -12.05 12.68
CA SER A 107 -20.39 -12.35 11.59
C SER A 107 -21.28 -11.15 11.23
N GLY A 108 -21.33 -10.82 9.95
CA GLY A 108 -22.14 -9.72 9.42
C GLY A 108 -21.43 -8.38 9.30
N THR A 109 -20.23 -8.22 9.85
CA THR A 109 -19.46 -7.00 9.72
C THR A 109 -18.45 -7.14 8.59
N ARG A 110 -18.58 -6.34 7.54
CA ARG A 110 -17.60 -6.27 6.46
C ARG A 110 -16.68 -5.10 6.75
N TRP A 111 -15.47 -5.39 7.20
CA TRP A 111 -14.46 -4.36 7.36
C TRP A 111 -13.83 -4.03 6.02
N LEU A 112 -14.08 -2.85 5.59
CA LEU A 112 -13.27 -2.20 4.59
C LEU A 112 -12.33 -1.27 5.35
N MET A 113 -11.11 -1.71 5.62
CA MET A 113 -10.02 -0.78 5.90
C MET A 113 -9.70 -0.06 4.59
N MET A 114 -10.65 0.77 4.19
CA MET A 114 -10.45 1.67 3.07
C MET A 114 -10.03 3.02 3.60
N SER A 115 -8.77 3.25 3.58
CA SER A 115 -8.38 4.58 3.18
C SER A 115 -7.79 4.46 1.77
N GLY A 116 -8.56 4.79 0.78
CA GLY A 116 -8.12 4.86 -0.62
C GLY A 116 -7.08 5.95 -0.88
N ILE A 117 -6.48 6.49 0.16
CA ILE A 117 -5.47 7.56 0.13
C ILE A 117 -4.12 7.05 0.60
N ASP A 118 -4.07 5.95 1.34
CA ASP A 118 -2.83 5.50 1.95
C ASP A 118 -2.10 4.55 1.02
N ARG A 119 -1.00 5.04 0.50
CA ARG A 119 -0.09 4.23 -0.30
C ARG A 119 0.76 3.41 0.66
N TYR A 120 0.57 2.10 0.64
CA TYR A 120 1.42 1.17 1.36
C TYR A 120 2.77 0.99 0.70
N MET A 121 2.81 1.05 -0.64
CA MET A 121 4.02 0.95 -1.44
C MET A 121 4.28 2.23 -2.23
N PHE A 122 5.55 2.63 -2.26
CA PHE A 122 6.03 3.73 -3.10
C PHE A 122 7.47 3.50 -3.52
N ARG A 123 7.85 4.12 -4.62
CA ARG A 123 9.23 4.08 -5.11
C ARG A 123 10.02 5.26 -4.56
N TYR A 124 11.22 4.97 -4.07
CA TYR A 124 12.25 5.96 -3.79
C TYR A 124 13.56 5.52 -4.45
N LYS A 125 13.98 6.19 -5.51
CA LYS A 125 15.06 5.74 -6.40
C LYS A 125 14.77 4.31 -6.87
N ASP A 126 15.73 3.41 -6.72
CA ASP A 126 15.59 1.99 -7.09
C ASP A 126 14.94 1.12 -6.00
N LEU A 127 14.56 1.74 -4.88
CA LEU A 127 13.98 1.03 -3.75
C LEU A 127 12.45 1.05 -3.82
N ILE A 128 11.84 -0.08 -3.58
CA ILE A 128 10.41 -0.16 -3.28
C ILE A 128 10.24 -0.12 -1.77
N CYS A 129 9.64 0.95 -1.30
CA CYS A 129 9.35 1.16 0.11
C CYS A 129 7.93 0.71 0.44
N TYR A 130 7.76 0.14 1.63
CA TYR A 130 6.48 -0.36 2.11
C TYR A 130 6.26 0.02 3.58
N LYS A 131 5.08 0.58 3.88
CA LYS A 131 4.64 0.92 5.24
C LYS A 131 3.16 0.65 5.42
N GLU A 132 2.82 -0.09 6.45
CA GLU A 132 1.44 -0.32 6.90
C GLU A 132 0.97 0.70 7.93
N PHE A 133 -0.34 0.81 8.10
CA PHE A 133 -0.96 1.71 9.05
C PHE A 133 -0.54 1.46 10.50
N TYR A 134 -0.67 0.23 10.94
CA TYR A 134 -0.45 -0.15 12.33
C TYR A 134 0.99 -0.60 12.60
N ASN A 135 1.88 -0.42 11.63
CA ASN A 135 3.29 -0.75 11.77
C ASN A 135 4.13 0.52 11.64
N ASP A 136 4.87 0.85 12.68
CA ASP A 136 5.69 2.06 12.72
C ASP A 136 7.04 1.89 11.97
N THR A 137 7.21 0.80 11.23
CA THR A 137 8.41 0.54 10.42
C THR A 137 8.14 0.77 8.93
N LEU A 138 9.00 1.54 8.30
CA LEU A 138 9.14 1.59 6.85
C LEU A 138 10.13 0.52 6.42
N PHE A 139 9.71 -0.35 5.51
CA PHE A 139 10.54 -1.41 4.96
C PHE A 139 10.97 -1.10 3.53
N VAL A 140 12.09 -1.68 3.12
CA VAL A 140 12.41 -1.90 1.72
C VAL A 140 11.96 -3.31 1.35
N VAL A 141 11.22 -3.43 0.27
CA VAL A 141 10.78 -4.71 -0.28
C VAL A 141 11.86 -5.22 -1.22
N THR A 142 12.39 -6.39 -0.92
CA THR A 142 13.29 -7.13 -1.81
C THR A 142 12.64 -8.44 -2.24
N GLU A 143 13.29 -9.18 -3.13
CA GLU A 143 12.82 -10.51 -3.52
C GLU A 143 12.78 -11.49 -2.33
N LYS A 144 13.68 -11.32 -1.36
CA LYS A 144 13.91 -12.30 -0.28
C LYS A 144 13.35 -11.88 1.06
N GLU A 145 13.31 -10.58 1.36
CA GLU A 145 12.97 -10.09 2.70
C GLU A 145 12.37 -8.67 2.67
N LEU A 146 11.69 -8.32 3.76
CA LEU A 146 11.30 -6.97 4.11
C LEU A 146 12.40 -6.39 5.01
N GLN A 147 13.27 -5.55 4.46
CA GLN A 147 14.38 -4.94 5.22
C GLN A 147 13.90 -3.69 5.95
N PRO A 148 14.01 -3.61 7.29
CA PRO A 148 13.71 -2.37 8.00
C PRO A 148 14.61 -1.23 7.51
N ARG A 149 14.00 -0.10 7.15
CA ARG A 149 14.70 1.11 6.69
C ARG A 149 14.65 2.22 7.74
N TYR A 150 13.47 2.51 8.25
CA TYR A 150 13.25 3.47 9.31
C TYR A 150 12.24 2.91 10.31
N ILE A 151 12.44 3.19 11.58
CA ILE A 151 11.49 2.92 12.65
C ILE A 151 11.07 4.27 13.21
N PHE A 152 9.76 4.54 13.20
CA PHE A 152 9.18 5.77 13.72
C PHE A 152 8.73 5.54 15.16
N ASP A 153 9.47 6.08 16.11
CA ASP A 153 9.06 6.02 17.52
C ASP A 153 7.94 7.06 17.76
N LEU A 154 6.71 6.59 17.72
CA LEU A 154 5.54 7.42 18.03
C LEU A 154 5.26 7.53 19.53
N GLY A 155 5.98 6.78 20.36
CA GLY A 155 5.84 6.78 21.81
C GLY A 155 4.39 6.55 22.25
N LYS A 156 3.88 7.44 23.12
CA LYS A 156 2.49 7.37 23.61
C LYS A 156 1.40 7.62 22.56
N TYR A 157 1.77 8.01 21.35
CA TYR A 157 0.84 8.25 20.24
C TYR A 157 0.70 7.04 19.30
N SER A 158 1.49 5.97 19.48
CA SER A 158 1.31 4.71 18.76
C SER A 158 0.05 4.01 19.22
N ILE A 159 -0.79 3.58 18.28
CA ILE A 159 -2.10 3.00 18.60
C ILE A 159 -1.95 1.57 19.16
N PRO A 160 -2.43 1.29 20.38
CA PRO A 160 -2.47 -0.07 20.92
C PRO A 160 -3.41 -0.97 20.10
N ILE A 161 -3.21 -2.28 20.18
CA ILE A 161 -3.98 -3.26 19.42
C ILE A 161 -5.47 -3.24 19.80
N ASP A 162 -5.78 -3.08 21.04
CA ASP A 162 -7.14 -3.00 21.60
C ASP A 162 -7.86 -1.67 21.33
N CYS A 163 -7.13 -0.67 20.81
CA CYS A 163 -7.71 0.58 20.32
C CYS A 163 -7.84 0.62 18.79
N ARG A 164 -7.51 -0.47 18.10
CA ARG A 164 -7.68 -0.57 16.65
C ARG A 164 -9.15 -0.80 16.30
N MET A 165 -9.50 -0.49 15.05
CA MET A 165 -10.88 -0.60 14.59
C MET A 165 -11.42 -2.03 14.72
N GLU A 166 -10.62 -3.04 14.41
CA GLU A 166 -10.98 -4.44 14.51
C GLU A 166 -11.32 -4.89 15.94
N ALA A 167 -10.73 -4.28 16.96
CA ALA A 167 -11.06 -4.54 18.34
C ALA A 167 -12.41 -3.93 18.77
N CYS A 168 -12.93 -2.98 17.99
CA CYS A 168 -14.20 -2.30 18.25
C CYS A 168 -15.40 -2.96 17.57
N ASP A 169 -15.24 -4.08 16.88
CA ASP A 169 -16.30 -4.82 16.18
C ASP A 169 -17.23 -3.95 15.30
N GLY A 170 -16.71 -2.86 14.73
CA GLY A 170 -17.49 -1.94 13.93
C GLY A 170 -18.22 -0.86 14.68
N ASP A 171 -18.09 -0.80 15.98
CA ASP A 171 -18.63 0.32 16.73
C ASP A 171 -17.78 1.58 16.53
N TRP A 172 -18.17 2.38 15.55
CA TRP A 172 -17.54 3.66 15.27
C TRP A 172 -17.53 4.63 16.44
N LYS A 173 -18.52 4.57 17.32
CA LYS A 173 -18.58 5.45 18.48
C LYS A 173 -17.48 5.11 19.48
N THR A 174 -17.36 3.84 19.81
CA THR A 174 -16.27 3.34 20.67
C THR A 174 -14.92 3.63 20.04
N TYR A 175 -14.73 3.28 18.76
CA TYR A 175 -13.50 3.55 18.03
C TYR A 175 -13.11 5.03 18.06
N ASN A 176 -14.03 5.94 17.74
CA ASN A 176 -13.77 7.39 17.77
C ASN A 176 -13.35 7.90 19.14
N THR A 177 -13.77 7.25 20.20
CA THR A 177 -13.39 7.62 21.56
C THR A 177 -12.00 7.09 21.92
N ILE A 178 -11.76 5.80 21.73
CA ILE A 178 -10.53 5.15 22.20
C ILE A 178 -9.34 5.38 21.29
N ALA A 179 -9.55 5.56 19.97
CA ALA A 179 -8.48 5.80 19.00
C ALA A 179 -8.11 7.29 18.85
N ALA A 180 -8.89 8.21 19.41
CA ALA A 180 -8.70 9.66 19.28
C ALA A 180 -7.32 10.19 19.72
N PRO A 181 -6.65 9.65 20.77
CA PRO A 181 -5.34 10.14 21.20
C PRO A 181 -4.18 9.74 20.29
N TYR A 182 -4.39 8.76 19.42
CA TYR A 182 -3.32 8.15 18.65
C TYR A 182 -3.21 8.73 17.25
N ILE A 183 -2.01 8.70 16.69
CA ILE A 183 -1.73 9.23 15.35
C ILE A 183 -1.42 8.11 14.36
N ARG A 184 -1.69 8.40 13.11
CA ARG A 184 -1.21 7.63 11.97
C ARG A 184 -0.35 8.53 11.11
N ASN A 185 0.72 7.99 10.58
CA ASN A 185 1.64 8.71 9.73
C ASN A 185 1.82 8.03 8.38
N GLN A 186 2.15 8.85 7.40
CA GLN A 186 2.65 8.43 6.09
C GLN A 186 4.09 8.89 5.95
N VAL A 187 4.75 8.42 4.92
CA VAL A 187 6.14 8.80 4.64
C VAL A 187 6.28 9.13 3.16
N ILE A 188 6.95 10.24 2.91
CA ILE A 188 7.43 10.62 1.58
C ILE A 188 8.92 10.86 1.71
N GLU A 189 9.71 10.14 0.96
CA GLU A 189 11.16 10.22 1.03
C GLU A 189 11.73 10.95 -0.19
N THR A 190 12.64 11.88 0.07
CA THR A 190 13.48 12.54 -0.93
C THR A 190 14.95 12.34 -0.59
N ASP A 191 15.86 12.85 -1.41
CA ASP A 191 17.31 12.72 -1.17
C ASP A 191 17.77 13.36 0.12
N SER A 192 17.16 14.47 0.51
CA SER A 192 17.55 15.26 1.67
C SER A 192 16.61 15.13 2.85
N LEU A 193 15.33 14.89 2.61
CA LEU A 193 14.29 14.99 3.62
C LEU A 193 13.39 13.75 3.68
N LEU A 194 12.90 13.44 4.88
CA LEU A 194 11.70 12.65 5.08
C LEU A 194 10.57 13.61 5.47
N PHE A 195 9.49 13.54 4.72
CA PHE A 195 8.23 14.20 5.04
C PHE A 195 7.32 13.16 5.70
N MET A 196 6.85 13.46 6.90
CA MET A 196 5.93 12.60 7.63
C MET A 196 4.63 13.35 7.90
N PRO A 197 3.71 13.39 6.92
CA PRO A 197 2.36 13.84 7.21
C PRO A 197 1.71 12.87 8.19
N TYR A 198 1.04 13.44 9.21
CA TYR A 198 0.28 12.65 10.15
C TYR A 198 -1.04 13.31 10.52
N ASN A 199 -1.97 12.52 10.97
CA ASN A 199 -3.23 12.95 11.57
C ASN A 199 -3.65 11.98 12.65
N TYR A 200 -4.61 12.39 13.47
CA TYR A 200 -5.18 11.50 14.48
C TYR A 200 -6.05 10.41 13.84
N TRP A 201 -6.08 9.24 14.46
CA TRP A 201 -6.88 8.11 13.96
C TRP A 201 -8.37 8.42 13.95
N ALA A 202 -8.86 9.09 15.00
CA ALA A 202 -10.28 9.32 15.25
C ALA A 202 -10.52 10.61 16.04
N GLY A 203 -11.78 10.90 16.36
CA GLY A 203 -12.19 12.02 17.18
C GLY A 203 -12.20 13.36 16.44
N GLU A 204 -12.37 14.44 17.18
CA GLU A 204 -12.49 15.81 16.64
C GLU A 204 -11.25 16.24 15.84
N LYS A 205 -10.07 15.83 16.31
CA LYS A 205 -8.79 16.15 15.69
C LYS A 205 -8.46 15.32 14.45
N GLN A 206 -9.27 14.36 14.06
CA GLN A 206 -9.02 13.49 12.91
C GLN A 206 -8.79 14.28 11.59
N ARG A 207 -9.38 15.47 11.47
CA ARG A 207 -9.25 16.34 10.30
C ARG A 207 -8.04 17.26 10.35
N GLU A 208 -7.38 17.37 11.50
CA GLU A 208 -6.14 18.12 11.61
C GLU A 208 -5.03 17.39 10.88
N ARG A 209 -4.32 18.11 10.03
CA ARG A 209 -3.18 17.57 9.27
C ARG A 209 -1.92 18.25 9.76
N HIS A 210 -0.96 17.44 10.10
CA HIS A 210 0.34 17.88 10.59
C HIS A 210 1.44 17.33 9.69
N MET A 211 2.61 17.95 9.75
CA MET A 211 3.79 17.55 8.99
C MET A 211 5.01 17.60 9.89
N VAL A 212 5.76 16.52 9.94
CA VAL A 212 7.12 16.49 10.46
C VAL A 212 8.09 16.41 9.30
N LEU A 213 9.14 17.19 9.37
CA LEU A 213 10.27 17.14 8.44
C LEU A 213 11.48 16.61 9.19
N TYR A 214 12.15 15.65 8.61
CA TYR A 214 13.42 15.17 9.11
C TYR A 214 14.50 15.39 8.05
N ASP A 215 15.52 16.18 8.39
CA ASP A 215 16.69 16.40 7.54
C ASP A 215 17.68 15.24 7.72
N LYS A 216 17.89 14.48 6.67
CA LYS A 216 18.77 13.31 6.68
C LYS A 216 20.24 13.66 6.86
N LYS A 217 20.66 14.88 6.50
CA LYS A 217 22.05 15.36 6.65
C LYS A 217 22.28 15.89 8.05
N ALA A 218 21.35 16.70 8.55
CA ALA A 218 21.42 17.24 9.90
C ALA A 218 21.10 16.18 10.95
N LYS A 219 20.37 15.11 10.60
CA LYS A 219 19.83 14.06 11.48
C LYS A 219 18.85 14.61 12.53
N GLU A 220 18.07 15.62 12.14
CA GLU A 220 17.06 16.31 12.97
C GLU A 220 15.76 16.62 12.20
#